data_d00859bcb0acfa1952ce21a9c5164212
#
_entry.id   d00859bcb0acfa1952ce21a9c5164212
#
_cell.length_a   1.000
_cell.length_b   1.000
_cell.length_c   1.000
_cell.angle_alpha   90.00
_cell.angle_beta   90.00
_cell.angle_gamma   90.00
#
_symmetry.space_group_name_H-M   'P 1'
#
loop_
_entity.id
_entity.type
_entity.pdbx_description
1 polymer ?
#
loop_
_entity_poly.entity_id
_entity_poly.type
_entity_poly.pdbx_seq_one_letter_code
_entity_poly.pdbx_strand_id
1 'polypeptide(L)'
;MNIVLAVLILGGIILFHELGHFIFAKLSGIEVTEFSLGMGPRLLSFVKGETRYSLKLLPFGGSCAMLGEDEDAEGDRAFNNKPVFNRIAVVFGGPLFNFILAFLLSLVIVGCAGGFYEPVVMGVEEGYPAEQAGILTGDVIIKVDHRAVHSYRDLSPYLTAHPHQDVTITWKHTDENGKTEKRSAKITPVYNDKTGQSMIGVRFEAKLQKITNPVQLLVQSGYVGVHL
;
A
#
# COMPACT_ATOMS: atom_id res chain seq x y z
N MET A 1 13.97 -10.38 20.96
CA MET A 1 14.35 -9.56 19.78
C MET A 1 13.13 -9.04 19.02
N ASN A 2 12.11 -9.85 18.78
CA ASN A 2 10.95 -9.46 17.97
C ASN A 2 10.07 -8.36 18.58
N ILE A 3 9.87 -8.35 19.92
CA ILE A 3 9.03 -7.34 20.60
C ILE A 3 9.66 -5.95 20.53
N VAL A 4 10.98 -5.83 20.77
CA VAL A 4 11.68 -4.52 20.69
C VAL A 4 11.60 -3.97 19.28
N LEU A 5 11.83 -4.82 18.28
CA LEU A 5 11.71 -4.41 16.87
C LEU A 5 10.29 -3.97 16.53
N ALA A 6 9.27 -4.71 16.99
CA ALA A 6 7.87 -4.35 16.76
C ALA A 6 7.53 -2.98 17.39
N VAL A 7 7.99 -2.71 18.61
CA VAL A 7 7.81 -1.43 19.30
C VAL A 7 8.50 -0.30 18.55
N LEU A 8 9.72 -0.52 18.05
CA LEU A 8 10.45 0.49 17.26
C LEU A 8 9.75 0.80 15.94
N ILE A 9 9.26 -0.22 15.23
CA ILE A 9 8.51 -0.04 13.99
C ILE A 9 7.21 0.73 14.27
N LEU A 10 6.45 0.32 15.27
CA LEU A 10 5.21 0.99 15.65
C LEU A 10 5.47 2.45 16.04
N GLY A 11 6.49 2.70 16.86
CA GLY A 11 6.90 4.05 17.24
C GLY A 11 7.30 4.91 16.04
N GLY A 12 7.99 4.34 15.06
CA GLY A 12 8.33 5.00 13.80
C GLY A 12 7.09 5.38 12.98
N ILE A 13 6.13 4.46 12.83
CA ILE A 13 4.86 4.72 12.11
C ILE A 13 4.08 5.85 12.79
N ILE A 14 3.97 5.81 14.12
CA ILE A 14 3.27 6.84 14.90
C ILE A 14 3.98 8.18 14.76
N LEU A 15 5.31 8.20 14.87
CA LEU A 15 6.08 9.44 14.70
C LEU A 15 5.85 10.10 13.33
N PHE A 16 5.81 9.29 12.26
CA PHE A 16 5.49 9.79 10.92
C PHE A 16 4.06 10.32 10.81
N HIS A 17 3.12 9.66 11.45
CA HIS A 17 1.73 10.11 11.54
C HIS A 17 1.62 11.48 12.22
N GLU A 18 2.19 11.61 13.41
CA GLU A 18 2.21 12.88 14.16
C GLU A 18 2.97 13.99 13.42
N LEU A 19 4.03 13.62 12.69
CA LEU A 19 4.78 14.55 11.85
C LEU A 19 3.89 15.14 10.73
N GLY A 20 2.97 14.35 10.19
CA GLY A 20 1.98 14.83 9.22
C GLY A 20 1.09 15.92 9.82
N HIS A 21 0.50 15.70 10.97
CA HIS A 21 -0.29 16.71 11.69
C HIS A 21 0.55 17.96 11.98
N PHE A 22 1.76 17.77 12.48
CA PHE A 22 2.69 18.85 12.81
C PHE A 22 2.99 19.74 11.60
N ILE A 23 3.35 19.16 10.46
CA ILE A 23 3.71 19.92 9.25
C ILE A 23 2.51 20.71 8.74
N PHE A 24 1.34 20.09 8.65
CA PHE A 24 0.14 20.78 8.16
C PHE A 24 -0.35 21.84 9.16
N ALA A 25 -0.22 21.62 10.46
CA ALA A 25 -0.52 22.64 11.48
C ALA A 25 0.39 23.87 11.32
N LYS A 26 1.69 23.66 11.18
CA LYS A 26 2.66 24.75 10.97
C LYS A 26 2.42 25.49 9.64
N LEU A 27 2.13 24.78 8.55
CA LEU A 27 1.81 25.39 7.25
C LEU A 27 0.49 26.20 7.30
N SER A 28 -0.45 25.78 8.15
CA SER A 28 -1.72 26.49 8.39
C SER A 28 -1.58 27.65 9.38
N GLY A 29 -0.38 27.90 9.93
CA GLY A 29 -0.13 28.92 10.93
C GLY A 29 -0.83 28.64 12.26
N ILE A 30 -1.03 27.34 12.59
CA ILE A 30 -1.55 26.89 13.89
C ILE A 30 -0.39 26.76 14.86
N GLU A 31 -0.61 27.17 16.10
CA GLU A 31 0.37 27.03 17.16
C GLU A 31 0.39 25.59 17.67
N VAL A 32 1.53 24.91 17.48
CA VAL A 32 1.77 23.58 18.06
C VAL A 32 2.48 23.75 19.38
N THR A 33 1.81 23.42 20.44
CA THR A 33 2.32 23.58 21.83
C THR A 33 3.26 22.46 22.23
N GLU A 34 2.94 21.21 21.86
CA GLU A 34 3.81 20.06 22.14
C GLU A 34 3.80 19.08 20.94
N PHE A 35 4.97 18.63 20.56
CA PHE A 35 5.17 17.50 19.67
C PHE A 35 5.90 16.38 20.43
N SER A 36 5.25 15.24 20.65
CA SER A 36 5.83 14.20 21.48
C SER A 36 5.80 12.81 20.82
N LEU A 37 6.85 12.04 21.13
CA LEU A 37 6.92 10.62 20.87
C LEU A 37 6.73 9.86 22.17
N GLY A 38 5.81 8.88 22.17
CA GLY A 38 5.46 8.09 23.33
C GLY A 38 4.34 8.72 24.18
N MET A 39 3.97 8.02 25.23
CA MET A 39 2.93 8.37 26.19
C MET A 39 3.46 8.38 27.63
N GLY A 40 2.71 9.01 28.55
CA GLY A 40 3.04 9.05 29.97
C GLY A 40 4.02 10.18 30.34
N PRO A 41 4.80 10.02 31.43
CA PRO A 41 5.73 11.05 31.90
C PRO A 41 6.81 11.39 30.89
N ARG A 42 7.20 12.68 30.84
CA ARG A 42 8.29 13.14 29.99
C ARG A 42 9.63 12.65 30.54
N LEU A 43 10.41 11.96 29.71
CA LEU A 43 11.79 11.59 30.00
C LEU A 43 12.77 12.71 29.63
N LEU A 44 12.61 13.21 28.39
CA LEU A 44 13.42 14.29 27.84
C LEU A 44 12.50 15.28 27.15
N SER A 45 12.83 16.57 27.28
CA SER A 45 12.14 17.60 26.50
C SER A 45 13.02 18.80 26.28
N PHE A 46 12.81 19.49 25.17
CA PHE A 46 13.39 20.80 24.88
C PHE A 46 12.37 21.69 24.19
N VAL A 47 12.52 22.99 24.28
CA VAL A 47 11.66 23.95 23.63
C VAL A 47 12.43 24.61 22.50
N LYS A 48 11.83 24.64 21.30
CA LYS A 48 12.37 25.38 20.16
C LYS A 48 11.26 26.22 19.54
N GLY A 49 11.43 27.54 19.64
CA GLY A 49 10.36 28.49 19.32
C GLY A 49 9.19 28.33 20.30
N GLU A 50 8.00 28.12 19.77
CA GLU A 50 6.77 27.95 20.54
C GLU A 50 6.46 26.49 20.88
N THR A 51 7.16 25.55 20.23
CA THR A 51 6.86 24.12 20.34
C THR A 51 7.80 23.43 21.33
N ARG A 52 7.21 22.66 22.25
CA ARG A 52 7.93 21.73 23.11
C ARG A 52 8.05 20.38 22.38
N TYR A 53 9.26 19.89 22.22
CA TYR A 53 9.54 18.56 21.71
C TYR A 53 9.82 17.64 22.89
N SER A 54 9.10 16.52 23.00
CA SER A 54 9.18 15.62 24.16
C SER A 54 9.32 14.16 23.75
N LEU A 55 10.16 13.43 24.51
CA LEU A 55 10.21 11.99 24.52
C LEU A 55 9.59 11.51 25.84
N LYS A 56 8.55 10.67 25.76
CA LYS A 56 7.82 10.15 26.91
C LYS A 56 8.20 8.70 27.21
N LEU A 57 7.88 8.24 28.43
CA LEU A 57 8.36 6.96 28.97
C LEU A 57 7.90 5.74 28.18
N LEU A 58 6.65 5.70 27.78
CA LEU A 58 6.09 4.56 27.06
C LEU A 58 6.35 4.72 25.56
N PRO A 59 7.05 3.79 24.91
CA PRO A 59 7.51 3.94 23.53
C PRO A 59 6.42 3.67 22.48
N PHE A 60 5.17 3.76 22.84
CA PHE A 60 4.01 3.68 21.96
C PHE A 60 3.13 4.92 22.12
N GLY A 61 2.47 5.30 21.02
CA GLY A 61 1.74 6.56 20.97
C GLY A 61 2.62 7.75 20.58
N GLY A 62 1.99 8.88 20.41
CA GLY A 62 2.55 10.17 20.10
C GLY A 62 1.49 11.23 20.30
N SER A 63 1.87 12.50 20.19
CA SER A 63 0.89 13.59 20.14
C SER A 63 1.47 14.83 19.48
N CYS A 64 0.63 15.49 18.70
CA CYS A 64 0.84 16.81 18.17
C CYS A 64 -0.22 17.74 18.76
N ALA A 65 0.01 18.23 19.98
CA ALA A 65 -0.94 19.10 20.66
C ALA A 65 -0.96 20.50 20.05
N MET A 66 -2.13 20.99 19.69
CA MET A 66 -2.34 22.28 19.05
C MET A 66 -3.18 23.20 19.97
N LEU A 67 -2.91 24.47 19.91
CA LEU A 67 -3.71 25.47 20.60
C LEU A 67 -5.15 25.44 20.05
N GLY A 68 -6.15 25.33 20.91
CA GLY A 68 -7.55 25.32 20.50
C GLY A 68 -8.03 24.02 19.86
N GLU A 69 -7.37 22.88 20.11
CA GLU A 69 -7.78 21.56 19.64
C GLU A 69 -8.80 20.91 20.58
N ASP A 70 -8.45 20.81 21.87
CA ASP A 70 -9.29 20.17 22.90
C ASP A 70 -10.20 21.17 23.64
N GLU A 71 -9.77 22.41 23.76
CA GLU A 71 -10.51 23.47 24.43
C GLU A 71 -10.53 24.72 23.52
N ASP A 72 -11.62 25.49 23.58
CA ASP A 72 -11.70 26.73 22.82
C ASP A 72 -10.60 27.69 23.26
N ALA A 73 -9.82 28.17 22.31
CA ALA A 73 -8.80 29.17 22.52
C ALA A 73 -9.04 30.39 21.63
N GLU A 74 -8.69 31.55 22.17
CA GLU A 74 -8.76 32.82 21.45
C GLU A 74 -7.51 33.02 20.58
N GLY A 75 -7.68 33.74 19.48
CA GLY A 75 -6.60 34.14 18.58
C GLY A 75 -6.58 33.41 17.25
N ASP A 76 -5.97 34.04 16.26
CA ASP A 76 -5.92 33.57 14.87
C ASP A 76 -5.07 32.30 14.68
N ARG A 77 -4.29 31.91 15.68
CA ARG A 77 -3.40 30.77 15.65
C ARG A 77 -3.98 29.52 16.31
N ALA A 78 -5.18 29.64 16.87
CA ALA A 78 -5.90 28.49 17.44
C ALA A 78 -6.52 27.61 16.33
N PHE A 79 -6.46 26.30 16.51
CA PHE A 79 -7.01 25.31 15.56
C PHE A 79 -8.52 25.54 15.32
N ASN A 80 -9.30 25.78 16.39
CA ASN A 80 -10.74 26.00 16.30
C ASN A 80 -11.11 27.27 15.51
N ASN A 81 -10.21 28.27 15.41
CA ASN A 81 -10.43 29.53 14.70
C ASN A 81 -9.96 29.49 13.22
N LYS A 82 -9.31 28.40 12.80
CA LYS A 82 -8.88 28.25 11.40
C LYS A 82 -10.01 27.86 10.46
N PRO A 83 -9.92 28.28 9.18
CA PRO A 83 -10.84 27.81 8.15
C PRO A 83 -10.97 26.28 8.13
N VAL A 84 -12.15 25.77 7.82
CA VAL A 84 -12.45 24.34 7.81
C VAL A 84 -11.47 23.55 6.94
N PHE A 85 -11.07 24.11 5.79
CA PHE A 85 -10.11 23.46 4.90
C PHE A 85 -8.75 23.23 5.57
N ASN A 86 -8.24 24.20 6.35
CA ASN A 86 -6.97 24.06 7.08
C ASN A 86 -7.10 22.98 8.17
N ARG A 87 -8.21 22.92 8.87
CA ARG A 87 -8.48 21.88 9.89
C ARG A 87 -8.53 20.48 9.26
N ILE A 88 -9.23 20.35 8.12
CA ILE A 88 -9.25 19.09 7.37
C ILE A 88 -7.85 18.70 6.90
N ALA A 89 -7.07 19.65 6.38
CA ALA A 89 -5.70 19.39 5.94
C ALA A 89 -4.80 18.87 7.08
N VAL A 90 -4.93 19.46 8.27
CA VAL A 90 -4.21 19.01 9.46
C VAL A 90 -4.61 17.57 9.83
N VAL A 91 -5.92 17.30 9.96
CA VAL A 91 -6.42 15.97 10.33
C VAL A 91 -6.02 14.92 9.29
N PHE A 92 -6.10 15.25 8.00
CA PHE A 92 -5.70 14.36 6.91
C PHE A 92 -4.18 14.18 6.82
N GLY A 93 -3.40 15.12 7.36
CA GLY A 93 -1.94 15.12 7.32
C GLY A 93 -1.33 13.86 7.91
N GLY A 94 -1.84 13.37 9.05
CA GLY A 94 -1.38 12.15 9.71
C GLY A 94 -1.50 10.91 8.80
N PRO A 95 -2.71 10.53 8.38
CA PRO A 95 -2.91 9.44 7.43
C PRO A 95 -2.09 9.59 6.15
N LEU A 96 -2.03 10.79 5.57
CA LEU A 96 -1.25 11.05 4.34
C LEU A 96 0.23 10.69 4.53
N PHE A 97 0.83 11.07 5.66
CA PHE A 97 2.22 10.76 5.94
C PHE A 97 2.47 9.26 6.12
N ASN A 98 1.51 8.51 6.64
CA ASN A 98 1.60 7.06 6.69
C ASN A 98 1.57 6.43 5.29
N PHE A 99 0.76 6.94 4.36
CA PHE A 99 0.80 6.52 2.95
C PHE A 99 2.14 6.84 2.29
N ILE A 100 2.68 8.04 2.55
CA ILE A 100 4.01 8.42 2.05
C ILE A 100 5.07 7.46 2.61
N LEU A 101 5.03 7.16 3.91
CA LEU A 101 5.95 6.22 4.55
C LEU A 101 5.85 4.82 3.93
N ALA A 102 4.63 4.30 3.75
CA ALA A 102 4.40 3.00 3.12
C ALA A 102 4.97 2.96 1.70
N PHE A 103 4.78 4.03 0.92
CA PHE A 103 5.35 4.14 -0.41
C PHE A 103 6.89 4.18 -0.40
N LEU A 104 7.50 4.95 0.50
CA LEU A 104 8.96 5.01 0.65
C LEU A 104 9.55 3.66 1.07
N LEU A 105 8.89 2.96 2.02
CA LEU A 105 9.31 1.63 2.43
C LEU A 105 9.18 0.62 1.29
N SER A 106 8.11 0.69 0.50
CA SER A 106 7.93 -0.18 -0.65
C SER A 106 8.98 0.06 -1.74
N LEU A 107 9.41 1.31 -1.96
CA LEU A 107 10.55 1.63 -2.85
C LEU A 107 11.83 0.92 -2.39
N VAL A 108 12.11 0.95 -1.08
CA VAL A 108 13.28 0.27 -0.50
C VAL A 108 13.16 -1.24 -0.66
N ILE A 109 11.99 -1.81 -0.32
CA ILE A 109 11.75 -3.26 -0.40
C ILE A 109 11.92 -3.76 -1.85
N VAL A 110 11.24 -3.12 -2.80
CA VAL A 110 11.29 -3.51 -4.22
C VAL A 110 12.69 -3.29 -4.80
N GLY A 111 13.35 -2.19 -4.42
CA GLY A 111 14.72 -1.89 -4.81
C GLY A 111 15.73 -2.90 -4.27
N CYS A 112 15.65 -3.26 -3.00
CA CYS A 112 16.52 -4.26 -2.38
C CYS A 112 16.24 -5.69 -2.87
N ALA A 113 14.99 -6.02 -3.20
CA ALA A 113 14.64 -7.31 -3.79
C ALA A 113 15.19 -7.48 -5.21
N GLY A 114 15.61 -6.40 -5.85
CA GLY A 114 16.16 -6.41 -7.21
C GLY A 114 15.13 -6.70 -8.30
N GLY A 115 13.82 -6.75 -7.94
CA GLY A 115 12.75 -7.07 -8.87
C GLY A 115 11.39 -7.21 -8.20
N PHE A 116 10.42 -7.60 -8.98
CA PHE A 116 9.07 -7.91 -8.55
C PHE A 116 8.61 -9.24 -9.11
N TYR A 117 7.61 -9.85 -8.49
CA TYR A 117 7.13 -11.15 -8.91
C TYR A 117 5.98 -11.01 -9.90
N GLU A 118 6.18 -11.53 -11.11
CA GLU A 118 5.12 -11.63 -12.12
C GLU A 118 4.35 -12.96 -11.99
N PRO A 119 3.04 -12.97 -12.23
CA PRO A 119 2.23 -14.19 -12.24
C PRO A 119 2.43 -14.94 -13.57
N VAL A 120 3.48 -15.74 -13.64
CA VAL A 120 3.79 -16.59 -14.82
C VAL A 120 3.00 -17.89 -14.72
N VAL A 121 2.36 -18.27 -15.81
CA VAL A 121 1.66 -19.55 -15.94
C VAL A 121 2.69 -20.68 -16.06
N MET A 122 2.75 -21.55 -15.06
CA MET A 122 3.64 -22.70 -15.01
C MET A 122 3.02 -23.99 -15.55
N GLY A 123 1.71 -23.99 -15.69
CA GLY A 123 0.97 -25.10 -16.26
C GLY A 123 -0.48 -24.75 -16.44
N VAL A 124 -1.08 -25.34 -17.44
CA VAL A 124 -2.51 -25.26 -17.72
C VAL A 124 -3.10 -26.65 -17.55
N GLU A 125 -4.19 -26.74 -16.82
CA GLU A 125 -4.86 -28.02 -16.56
C GLU A 125 -5.76 -28.38 -17.74
N GLU A 126 -5.64 -29.62 -18.18
CA GLU A 126 -6.40 -30.17 -19.30
C GLU A 126 -7.92 -30.16 -19.00
N GLY A 127 -8.71 -29.78 -19.99
CA GLY A 127 -10.16 -29.64 -19.86
C GLY A 127 -10.66 -28.36 -19.18
N TYR A 128 -9.77 -27.52 -18.67
CA TYR A 128 -10.15 -26.27 -18.05
C TYR A 128 -10.26 -25.10 -19.04
N PRO A 129 -11.00 -24.03 -18.68
CA PRO A 129 -11.27 -22.91 -19.59
C PRO A 129 -10.02 -22.17 -20.09
N ALA A 130 -8.93 -22.15 -19.33
CA ALA A 130 -7.68 -21.52 -19.74
C ALA A 130 -7.02 -22.24 -20.93
N GLU A 131 -7.08 -23.58 -20.97
CA GLU A 131 -6.59 -24.37 -22.10
C GLU A 131 -7.39 -24.07 -23.38
N GLN A 132 -8.72 -24.05 -23.25
CA GLN A 132 -9.63 -23.74 -24.37
C GLN A 132 -9.42 -22.31 -24.90
N ALA A 133 -9.01 -21.38 -24.04
CA ALA A 133 -8.68 -20.01 -24.41
C ALA A 133 -7.30 -19.87 -25.08
N GLY A 134 -6.48 -20.95 -25.09
CA GLY A 134 -5.14 -20.93 -25.67
C GLY A 134 -4.08 -20.26 -24.79
N ILE A 135 -4.28 -20.24 -23.48
CA ILE A 135 -3.25 -19.83 -22.51
C ILE A 135 -2.23 -20.96 -22.43
N LEU A 136 -0.95 -20.63 -22.49
CA LEU A 136 0.14 -21.58 -22.50
C LEU A 136 1.09 -21.38 -21.30
N THR A 137 1.85 -22.41 -21.01
CA THR A 137 2.96 -22.31 -20.06
C THR A 137 3.96 -21.26 -20.51
N GLY A 138 4.37 -20.38 -19.58
CA GLY A 138 5.23 -19.22 -19.88
C GLY A 138 4.48 -17.92 -20.13
N ASP A 139 3.17 -17.97 -20.32
CA ASP A 139 2.35 -16.75 -20.44
C ASP A 139 2.28 -15.99 -19.13
N VAL A 140 2.13 -14.67 -19.23
CA VAL A 140 2.00 -13.78 -18.05
C VAL A 140 0.62 -13.14 -18.07
N ILE A 141 -0.23 -13.43 -17.08
CA ILE A 141 -1.55 -12.82 -16.98
C ILE A 141 -1.39 -11.40 -16.46
N ILE A 142 -1.90 -10.41 -17.20
CA ILE A 142 -1.72 -8.98 -16.91
C ILE A 142 -3.01 -8.25 -16.56
N LYS A 143 -4.17 -8.79 -16.94
CA LYS A 143 -5.49 -8.19 -16.65
C LYS A 143 -6.57 -9.22 -16.50
N VAL A 144 -7.56 -8.92 -15.66
CA VAL A 144 -8.87 -9.54 -15.61
C VAL A 144 -9.92 -8.43 -15.75
N ASP A 145 -10.70 -8.46 -16.82
CA ASP A 145 -11.56 -7.36 -17.25
C ASP A 145 -10.77 -6.01 -17.29
N HIS A 146 -11.15 -5.04 -16.48
CA HIS A 146 -10.47 -3.75 -16.40
C HIS A 146 -9.42 -3.68 -15.28
N ARG A 147 -9.27 -4.73 -14.45
CA ARG A 147 -8.31 -4.74 -13.33
C ARG A 147 -6.98 -5.29 -13.77
N ALA A 148 -5.89 -4.58 -13.44
CA ALA A 148 -4.54 -5.10 -13.61
C ALA A 148 -4.29 -6.27 -12.63
N VAL A 149 -3.58 -7.29 -13.11
CA VAL A 149 -3.13 -8.43 -12.31
C VAL A 149 -1.62 -8.28 -12.13
N HIS A 150 -1.19 -8.05 -10.91
CA HIS A 150 0.22 -7.92 -10.54
C HIS A 150 0.73 -9.15 -9.80
N SER A 151 -0.19 -9.94 -9.23
CA SER A 151 0.11 -11.16 -8.50
C SER A 151 -0.97 -12.21 -8.78
N TYR A 152 -0.62 -13.48 -8.64
CA TYR A 152 -1.62 -14.57 -8.69
C TYR A 152 -2.73 -14.39 -7.63
N ARG A 153 -2.44 -13.67 -6.53
CA ARG A 153 -3.40 -13.36 -5.47
C ARG A 153 -4.50 -12.38 -5.90
N ASP A 154 -4.30 -11.63 -6.98
CA ASP A 154 -5.31 -10.71 -7.50
C ASP A 154 -6.38 -11.44 -8.29
N LEU A 155 -6.00 -12.54 -8.95
CA LEU A 155 -6.89 -13.26 -9.87
C LEU A 155 -7.92 -14.12 -9.12
N SER A 156 -7.47 -14.95 -8.16
CA SER A 156 -8.34 -15.91 -7.49
C SER A 156 -9.54 -15.28 -6.76
N PRO A 157 -9.39 -14.22 -5.95
CA PRO A 157 -10.52 -13.56 -5.32
C PRO A 157 -11.49 -12.93 -6.33
N TYR A 158 -10.94 -12.38 -7.44
CA TYR A 158 -11.77 -11.79 -8.48
C TYR A 158 -12.65 -12.85 -9.17
N LEU A 159 -12.07 -13.97 -9.57
CA LEU A 159 -12.81 -15.08 -10.19
C LEU A 159 -13.87 -15.64 -9.23
N THR A 160 -13.54 -15.76 -7.93
CA THR A 160 -14.46 -16.29 -6.92
C THR A 160 -15.64 -15.34 -6.66
N ALA A 161 -15.43 -14.02 -6.79
CA ALA A 161 -16.50 -13.02 -6.69
C ALA A 161 -17.44 -13.01 -7.93
N HIS A 162 -17.01 -13.61 -9.05
CA HIS A 162 -17.78 -13.66 -10.32
C HIS A 162 -17.99 -15.12 -10.78
N PRO A 163 -18.61 -15.98 -9.98
CA PRO A 163 -18.83 -17.37 -10.34
C PRO A 163 -19.77 -17.46 -11.54
N HIS A 164 -19.44 -18.32 -12.49
CA HIS A 164 -20.23 -18.57 -13.71
C HIS A 164 -20.46 -17.35 -14.62
N GLN A 165 -19.69 -16.29 -14.44
CA GLN A 165 -19.74 -15.11 -15.30
C GLN A 165 -18.53 -15.09 -16.24
N ASP A 166 -18.77 -14.68 -17.48
CA ASP A 166 -17.68 -14.48 -18.42
C ASP A 166 -16.80 -13.34 -17.98
N VAL A 167 -15.51 -13.62 -17.79
CA VAL A 167 -14.48 -12.61 -17.51
C VAL A 167 -13.50 -12.54 -18.66
N THR A 168 -13.02 -11.34 -19.00
CA THR A 168 -12.01 -11.17 -20.04
C THR A 168 -10.63 -11.27 -19.40
N ILE A 169 -9.90 -12.33 -19.70
CA ILE A 169 -8.49 -12.47 -19.29
C ILE A 169 -7.60 -11.93 -20.41
N THR A 170 -6.64 -11.09 -20.05
CA THR A 170 -5.59 -10.60 -20.96
C THR A 170 -4.24 -11.06 -20.46
N TRP A 171 -3.44 -11.62 -21.36
CA TRP A 171 -2.10 -12.10 -21.04
C TRP A 171 -1.08 -11.69 -22.09
N LYS A 172 0.19 -11.75 -21.72
CA LYS A 172 1.33 -11.63 -22.63
C LYS A 172 1.79 -13.02 -22.99
N HIS A 173 1.83 -13.30 -24.27
CA HIS A 173 2.44 -14.50 -24.83
C HIS A 173 3.79 -14.14 -25.46
N THR A 174 4.83 -14.86 -25.13
CA THR A 174 6.15 -14.69 -25.75
C THR A 174 6.47 -15.93 -26.57
N ASP A 175 6.66 -15.73 -27.88
CA ASP A 175 6.98 -16.81 -28.80
C ASP A 175 8.45 -17.27 -28.66
N GLU A 176 8.80 -18.35 -29.38
CA GLU A 176 10.18 -18.92 -29.41
C GLU A 176 11.24 -17.92 -29.90
N ASN A 177 10.85 -16.90 -30.67
CA ASN A 177 11.72 -15.84 -31.17
C ASN A 177 11.86 -14.67 -30.18
N GLY A 178 11.22 -14.74 -29.00
CA GLY A 178 11.25 -13.67 -27.99
C GLY A 178 10.30 -12.51 -28.27
N LYS A 179 9.43 -12.62 -29.29
CA LYS A 179 8.42 -11.59 -29.57
C LYS A 179 7.26 -11.75 -28.62
N THR A 180 6.92 -10.67 -27.93
CA THR A 180 5.81 -10.66 -26.98
C THR A 180 4.57 -10.03 -27.61
N GLU A 181 3.45 -10.75 -27.55
CA GLU A 181 2.14 -10.32 -28.02
C GLU A 181 1.14 -10.31 -26.86
N LYS A 182 0.21 -9.33 -26.87
CA LYS A 182 -0.92 -9.31 -25.95
C LYS A 182 -2.09 -10.08 -26.58
N ARG A 183 -2.62 -11.04 -25.84
CA ARG A 183 -3.78 -11.82 -26.22
C ARG A 183 -4.87 -11.63 -25.19
N SER A 184 -6.13 -11.79 -25.59
CA SER A 184 -7.29 -11.69 -24.72
C SER A 184 -8.35 -12.70 -25.13
N ALA A 185 -9.00 -13.31 -24.15
CA ALA A 185 -10.15 -14.17 -24.37
C ALA A 185 -11.19 -13.99 -23.27
N LYS A 186 -12.45 -14.25 -23.59
CA LYS A 186 -13.52 -14.41 -22.60
C LYS A 186 -13.48 -15.83 -22.05
N ILE A 187 -13.45 -15.95 -20.76
CA ILE A 187 -13.31 -17.22 -20.04
C ILE A 187 -14.36 -17.25 -18.95
N THR A 188 -15.14 -18.33 -18.89
CA THR A 188 -16.08 -18.60 -17.80
C THR A 188 -15.38 -19.45 -16.75
N PRO A 189 -15.12 -18.93 -15.53
CA PRO A 189 -14.47 -19.72 -14.48
C PRO A 189 -15.33 -20.91 -14.05
N VAL A 190 -14.68 -22.02 -13.74
CA VAL A 190 -15.31 -23.21 -13.16
C VAL A 190 -15.34 -23.06 -11.65
N TYR A 191 -16.52 -23.17 -11.07
CA TYR A 191 -16.67 -23.14 -9.61
C TYR A 191 -16.41 -24.53 -9.04
N ASN A 192 -15.61 -24.59 -7.99
CA ASN A 192 -15.30 -25.82 -7.26
C ASN A 192 -16.02 -25.81 -5.91
N ASP A 193 -17.09 -26.61 -5.81
CA ASP A 193 -17.90 -26.70 -4.58
C ASP A 193 -17.12 -27.17 -3.34
N LYS A 194 -16.04 -27.93 -3.53
CA LYS A 194 -15.22 -28.45 -2.41
C LYS A 194 -14.34 -27.38 -1.78
N THR A 195 -13.84 -26.44 -2.59
CA THR A 195 -12.93 -25.39 -2.13
C THR A 195 -13.62 -24.04 -1.99
N GLY A 196 -14.83 -23.88 -2.52
CA GLY A 196 -15.56 -22.62 -2.56
C GLY A 196 -14.91 -21.57 -3.47
N GLN A 197 -14.06 -21.97 -4.40
CA GLN A 197 -13.29 -21.08 -5.26
C GLN A 197 -13.62 -21.30 -6.74
N SER A 198 -13.60 -20.21 -7.48
CA SER A 198 -13.67 -20.27 -8.95
C SER A 198 -12.27 -20.25 -9.55
N MET A 199 -12.04 -21.10 -10.54
CA MET A 199 -10.73 -21.27 -11.17
C MET A 199 -10.84 -21.39 -12.68
N ILE A 200 -9.77 -21.07 -13.38
CA ILE A 200 -9.66 -21.20 -14.85
C ILE A 200 -8.71 -22.33 -15.26
N GLY A 201 -8.10 -23.03 -14.28
CA GLY A 201 -7.20 -24.16 -14.53
C GLY A 201 -5.77 -23.74 -14.86
N VAL A 202 -5.27 -22.65 -14.27
CA VAL A 202 -3.85 -22.24 -14.36
C VAL A 202 -3.14 -22.45 -13.04
N ARG A 203 -1.90 -22.91 -13.13
CA ARG A 203 -0.95 -22.91 -11.99
C ARG A 203 0.07 -21.82 -12.21
N PHE A 204 0.32 -21.03 -11.18
CA PHE A 204 1.24 -19.91 -11.22
C PHE A 204 2.54 -20.20 -10.48
N GLU A 205 3.64 -19.69 -11.01
CA GLU A 205 4.86 -19.46 -10.26
C GLU A 205 5.12 -17.97 -10.13
N ALA A 206 5.63 -17.58 -8.97
CA ALA A 206 6.11 -16.25 -8.73
C ALA A 206 7.53 -16.12 -9.29
N LYS A 207 7.67 -15.69 -10.54
CA LYS A 207 8.96 -15.49 -11.18
C LYS A 207 9.47 -14.07 -10.90
N LEU A 208 10.66 -13.95 -10.33
CA LEU A 208 11.30 -12.66 -10.09
C LEU A 208 11.69 -12.00 -11.41
N GLN A 209 11.03 -10.90 -11.72
CA GLN A 209 11.33 -10.07 -12.88
C GLN A 209 12.20 -8.90 -12.43
N LYS A 210 13.40 -8.78 -13.02
CA LYS A 210 14.31 -7.68 -12.70
C LYS A 210 13.73 -6.34 -13.16
N ILE A 211 13.91 -5.33 -12.32
CA ILE A 211 13.55 -3.95 -12.67
C ILE A 211 14.59 -3.43 -13.66
N THR A 212 14.13 -3.00 -14.83
CA THR A 212 14.99 -2.51 -15.91
C THR A 212 14.91 -0.99 -16.07
N ASN A 213 13.93 -0.34 -15.47
CA ASN A 213 13.78 1.12 -15.56
C ASN A 213 13.11 1.71 -14.30
N PRO A 214 13.31 3.03 -14.03
CA PRO A 214 12.74 3.71 -12.86
C PRO A 214 11.20 3.73 -12.84
N VAL A 215 10.54 3.72 -13.99
CA VAL A 215 9.07 3.72 -14.07
C VAL A 215 8.50 2.40 -13.52
N GLN A 216 9.13 1.27 -13.84
CA GLN A 216 8.75 -0.02 -13.27
C GLN A 216 8.90 -0.02 -11.74
N LEU A 217 9.99 0.56 -11.22
CA LEU A 217 10.21 0.69 -9.79
C LEU A 217 9.06 1.47 -9.13
N LEU A 218 8.69 2.62 -9.66
CA LEU A 218 7.61 3.45 -9.12
C LEU A 218 6.25 2.74 -9.16
N VAL A 219 5.90 2.12 -10.28
CA VAL A 219 4.62 1.41 -10.45
C VAL A 219 4.51 0.23 -9.49
N GLN A 220 5.56 -0.58 -9.39
CA GLN A 220 5.56 -1.76 -8.51
C GLN A 220 5.60 -1.38 -7.03
N SER A 221 6.34 -0.32 -6.69
CA SER A 221 6.34 0.20 -5.32
C SER A 221 4.98 0.78 -4.93
N GLY A 222 4.27 1.42 -5.85
CA GLY A 222 2.91 1.88 -5.63
C GLY A 222 1.95 0.70 -5.37
N TYR A 223 2.06 -0.37 -6.15
CA TYR A 223 1.27 -1.59 -5.93
C TYR A 223 1.56 -2.24 -4.57
N VAL A 224 2.83 -2.44 -4.23
CA VAL A 224 3.23 -3.03 -2.93
C VAL A 224 2.78 -2.14 -1.77
N GLY A 225 2.94 -0.82 -1.87
CA GLY A 225 2.56 0.13 -0.82
C GLY A 225 1.04 0.18 -0.54
N VAL A 226 0.19 -0.15 -1.52
CA VAL A 226 -1.27 -0.22 -1.33
C VAL A 226 -1.70 -1.56 -0.69
N HIS A 227 -0.88 -2.62 -0.82
CA HIS A 227 -1.20 -3.97 -0.36
C HIS A 227 -0.44 -4.39 0.92
N LEU A 228 0.38 -3.49 1.49
CA LEU A 228 0.96 -3.60 2.83
C LEU A 228 0.02 -3.02 3.89
#